data_f8b49f88a0910df134f025077f43546f
#
_entry.id   f8b49f88a0910df134f025077f43546f
#
_cell.length_a   1.000
_cell.length_b   1.000
_cell.length_c   1.000
_cell.angle_alpha   90.00
_cell.angle_beta   90.00
_cell.angle_gamma   90.00
#
_symmetry.space_group_name_H-M   'P 1'
#
loop_
_entity.id
_entity.type
_entity.pdbx_description
1 polymer ?
#
loop_
_entity_poly.entity_id
_entity_poly.type
_entity_poly.pdbx_seq_one_letter_code
_entity_poly.pdbx_strand_id
1 'polypeptide(L)'
;EDDIVVNGIAVGAIFLILLITFKSLSLPAILVFVIESAIWMNLAVPYLTGERLNYIAYLIINTVQLGATVDHAILFTNKYLENRRENSRWHAARITVRETVVSILTSGSILCIAGSMLGALSTNGVISQLGYLVGRGAVLSCCMVLFVLPTCLCLFDGLVQKTSLGLRFEKNY
;
A
#
# COMPACT_ATOMS: atom_id res chain seq x y z
N GLU A 1 -20.53 -14.36 1.24
CA GLU A 1 -19.78 -14.92 2.38
C GLU A 1 -18.36 -15.30 2.00
N ASP A 2 -18.13 -15.84 0.82
CA ASP A 2 -16.81 -16.28 0.35
C ASP A 2 -15.82 -15.12 0.20
N ASP A 3 -16.27 -13.92 -0.13
CA ASP A 3 -15.43 -12.74 -0.32
C ASP A 3 -14.70 -12.28 0.95
N ILE A 4 -15.42 -12.32 2.07
CA ILE A 4 -14.86 -11.92 3.37
C ILE A 4 -13.80 -12.92 3.80
N VAL A 5 -14.02 -14.20 3.51
CA VAL A 5 -13.07 -15.27 3.81
C VAL A 5 -11.81 -15.15 2.95
N VAL A 6 -11.96 -14.95 1.64
CA VAL A 6 -10.82 -14.81 0.71
C VAL A 6 -10.00 -13.58 1.04
N ASN A 7 -10.65 -12.42 1.24
CA ASN A 7 -9.95 -11.19 1.62
C ASN A 7 -9.28 -11.34 2.99
N GLY A 8 -9.96 -11.93 3.96
CA GLY A 8 -9.40 -12.19 5.30
C GLY A 8 -8.17 -13.09 5.27
N ILE A 9 -8.17 -14.15 4.44
CA ILE A 9 -7.01 -15.03 4.26
C ILE A 9 -5.86 -14.27 3.59
N ALA A 10 -6.14 -13.47 2.55
CA ALA A 10 -5.12 -12.70 1.85
C ALA A 10 -4.47 -11.66 2.78
N VAL A 11 -5.26 -10.90 3.52
CA VAL A 11 -4.77 -9.93 4.51
C VAL A 11 -3.99 -10.61 5.63
N GLY A 12 -4.48 -11.74 6.13
CA GLY A 12 -3.80 -12.53 7.15
C GLY A 12 -2.45 -13.08 6.68
N ALA A 13 -2.37 -13.57 5.45
CA ALA A 13 -1.13 -14.04 4.85
C ALA A 13 -0.11 -12.90 4.71
N ILE A 14 -0.54 -11.74 4.22
CA ILE A 14 0.32 -10.56 4.10
C ILE A 14 0.78 -10.07 5.47
N PHE A 15 -0.11 -10.00 6.44
CA PHE A 15 0.24 -9.64 7.81
C PHE A 15 1.32 -10.55 8.38
N LEU A 16 1.21 -11.86 8.16
CA LEU A 16 2.19 -12.86 8.60
C LEU A 16 3.53 -12.69 7.89
N ILE A 17 3.55 -12.46 6.57
CA ILE A 17 4.76 -12.20 5.80
C ILE A 17 5.46 -10.93 6.31
N LEU A 18 4.70 -9.86 6.51
CA LEU A 18 5.23 -8.59 7.01
C LEU A 18 5.76 -8.73 8.44
N LEU A 19 5.11 -9.55 9.28
CA LEU A 19 5.55 -9.83 10.65
C LEU A 19 6.89 -10.54 10.66
N ILE A 20 7.09 -11.52 9.79
CA ILE A 20 8.36 -12.23 9.63
C ILE A 20 9.44 -11.28 9.11
N THR A 21 9.10 -10.43 8.13
CA THR A 21 10.03 -9.50 7.48
C THR A 21 10.54 -8.44 8.44
N PHE A 22 9.65 -7.80 9.18
CA PHE A 22 10.00 -6.66 10.05
C PHE A 22 10.30 -7.05 11.49
N LYS A 23 10.00 -8.29 11.89
CA LYS A 23 10.15 -8.78 13.30
C LYS A 23 9.56 -7.80 14.33
N SER A 24 8.48 -7.16 13.99
CA SER A 24 7.73 -6.18 14.76
C SER A 24 6.26 -6.37 14.55
N LEU A 25 5.44 -6.24 15.57
CA LEU A 25 3.98 -6.37 15.45
C LEU A 25 3.31 -5.07 14.95
N SER A 26 3.87 -3.92 15.32
CA SER A 26 3.29 -2.62 15.00
C SER A 26 3.43 -2.23 13.54
N LEU A 27 4.58 -2.53 12.91
CA LEU A 27 4.81 -2.19 11.50
C LEU A 27 3.83 -2.88 10.56
N PRO A 28 3.63 -4.22 10.63
CA PRO A 28 2.61 -4.89 9.82
C PRO A 28 1.21 -4.33 10.00
N ALA A 29 0.83 -3.99 11.24
CA ALA A 29 -0.50 -3.43 11.51
C ALA A 29 -0.71 -2.08 10.81
N ILE A 30 0.29 -1.19 10.87
CA ILE A 30 0.25 0.12 10.18
C ILE A 30 0.19 -0.07 8.67
N LEU A 31 1.04 -0.96 8.13
CA LEU A 31 1.10 -1.22 6.69
C LEU A 31 -0.22 -1.78 6.17
N VAL A 32 -0.76 -2.80 6.81
CA VAL A 32 -2.05 -3.38 6.44
C VAL A 32 -3.16 -2.34 6.50
N PHE A 33 -3.20 -1.50 7.54
CA PHE A 33 -4.18 -0.42 7.64
C PHE A 33 -4.11 0.54 6.46
N VAL A 34 -2.91 0.99 6.05
CA VAL A 34 -2.73 1.89 4.91
C VAL A 34 -3.09 1.21 3.59
N ILE A 35 -2.72 -0.07 3.42
CA ILE A 35 -3.02 -0.85 2.22
C ILE A 35 -4.53 -1.04 2.06
N GLU A 36 -5.21 -1.51 3.11
CA GLU A 36 -6.66 -1.70 3.12
C GLU A 36 -7.40 -0.38 2.85
N SER A 37 -6.96 0.73 3.45
CA SER A 37 -7.54 2.04 3.19
C SER A 37 -7.45 2.44 1.72
N ALA A 38 -6.33 2.15 1.04
CA ALA A 38 -6.17 2.40 -0.39
C ALA A 38 -7.15 1.57 -1.25
N ILE A 39 -7.34 0.30 -0.90
CA ILE A 39 -8.27 -0.60 -1.59
C ILE A 39 -9.71 -0.12 -1.40
N TRP A 40 -10.12 0.18 -0.17
CA TRP A 40 -11.46 0.69 0.13
C TRP A 40 -11.76 2.00 -0.60
N MET A 41 -10.79 2.93 -0.67
CA MET A 41 -10.93 4.16 -1.44
C MET A 41 -11.14 3.89 -2.93
N ASN A 42 -10.39 2.94 -3.50
CA ASN A 42 -10.54 2.58 -4.91
C ASN A 42 -11.92 1.97 -5.21
N LEU A 43 -12.41 1.12 -4.32
CA LEU A 43 -13.72 0.47 -4.46
C LEU A 43 -14.90 1.41 -4.17
N ALA A 44 -14.67 2.46 -3.36
CA ALA A 44 -15.70 3.46 -3.10
C ALA A 44 -16.07 4.29 -4.33
N VAL A 45 -15.13 4.50 -5.27
CA VAL A 45 -15.40 5.34 -6.46
C VAL A 45 -16.50 4.77 -7.35
N PRO A 46 -16.51 3.49 -7.78
CA PRO A 46 -17.61 2.92 -8.56
C PRO A 46 -18.94 2.96 -7.82
N TYR A 47 -18.92 2.78 -6.49
CA TYR A 47 -20.11 2.89 -5.66
C TYR A 47 -20.71 4.31 -5.73
N LEU A 48 -19.86 5.35 -5.67
CA LEU A 48 -20.27 6.75 -5.75
C LEU A 48 -20.71 7.16 -7.16
N THR A 49 -20.12 6.58 -8.21
CA THR A 49 -20.49 6.85 -9.62
C THR A 49 -21.69 6.04 -10.09
N GLY A 50 -22.18 5.11 -9.27
CA GLY A 50 -23.31 4.24 -9.64
C GLY A 50 -22.96 3.17 -10.67
N GLU A 51 -21.68 2.93 -10.92
CA GLU A 51 -21.22 1.89 -11.83
C GLU A 51 -21.39 0.49 -11.21
N ARG A 52 -21.99 -0.42 -11.96
CA ARG A 52 -22.11 -1.81 -11.51
C ARG A 52 -20.79 -2.52 -11.70
N LEU A 53 -20.12 -2.83 -10.59
CA LEU A 53 -18.91 -3.65 -10.61
C LEU A 53 -19.27 -5.11 -10.91
N ASN A 54 -18.52 -5.69 -11.85
CA ASN A 54 -18.57 -7.12 -12.06
C ASN A 54 -17.85 -7.83 -10.91
N TYR A 55 -18.47 -8.87 -10.35
CA TYR A 55 -17.92 -9.63 -9.23
C TYR A 55 -16.50 -10.15 -9.48
N ILE A 56 -16.23 -10.61 -10.69
CA ILE A 56 -14.89 -11.09 -11.10
C ILE A 56 -13.87 -9.95 -11.06
N ALA A 57 -14.24 -8.76 -11.56
CA ALA A 57 -13.37 -7.60 -11.53
C ALA A 57 -13.05 -7.16 -10.09
N TYR A 58 -14.03 -7.22 -9.20
CA TYR A 58 -13.85 -6.94 -7.78
C TYR A 58 -12.84 -7.88 -7.10
N LEU A 59 -12.95 -9.20 -7.31
CA LEU A 59 -12.03 -10.18 -6.73
C LEU A 59 -10.59 -9.98 -7.23
N ILE A 60 -10.44 -9.78 -8.54
CA ILE A 60 -9.12 -9.61 -9.15
C ILE A 60 -8.46 -8.32 -8.68
N ILE A 61 -9.20 -7.21 -8.61
CA ILE A 61 -8.62 -5.93 -8.22
C ILE A 61 -8.13 -5.95 -6.78
N ASN A 62 -8.86 -6.57 -5.85
CA ASN A 62 -8.42 -6.72 -4.47
C ASN A 62 -7.06 -7.38 -4.40
N THR A 63 -6.86 -8.49 -5.10
CA THR A 63 -5.60 -9.24 -5.09
C THR A 63 -4.46 -8.47 -5.76
N VAL A 64 -4.72 -7.88 -6.93
CA VAL A 64 -3.69 -7.14 -7.69
C VAL A 64 -3.27 -5.87 -6.96
N GLN A 65 -4.23 -5.09 -6.46
CA GLN A 65 -3.94 -3.85 -5.74
C GLN A 65 -3.25 -4.12 -4.42
N LEU A 66 -3.67 -5.17 -3.70
CA LEU A 66 -3.02 -5.61 -2.47
C LEU A 66 -1.53 -5.89 -2.70
N GLY A 67 -1.19 -6.73 -3.70
CA GLY A 67 0.20 -7.04 -4.04
C GLY A 67 1.02 -5.82 -4.42
N ALA A 68 0.53 -5.00 -5.35
CA ALA A 68 1.24 -3.80 -5.80
C ALA A 68 1.46 -2.77 -4.67
N THR A 69 0.49 -2.59 -3.78
CA THR A 69 0.61 -1.64 -2.67
C THR A 69 1.57 -2.15 -1.59
N VAL A 70 1.57 -3.46 -1.33
CA VAL A 70 2.49 -4.09 -0.36
C VAL A 70 3.94 -3.85 -0.74
N ASP A 71 4.31 -4.02 -2.00
CA ASP A 71 5.69 -3.83 -2.47
C ASP A 71 6.18 -2.41 -2.24
N HIS A 72 5.37 -1.41 -2.59
CA HIS A 72 5.69 0.00 -2.33
C HIS A 72 5.79 0.32 -0.83
N ALA A 73 4.90 -0.25 -0.02
CA ALA A 73 4.88 -0.04 1.41
C ALA A 73 6.10 -0.68 2.10
N ILE A 74 6.52 -1.88 1.68
CA ILE A 74 7.74 -2.55 2.18
C ILE A 74 8.98 -1.74 1.82
N LEU A 75 9.10 -1.32 0.55
CA LEU A 75 10.22 -0.50 0.08
C LEU A 75 10.36 0.78 0.91
N PHE A 76 9.25 1.50 1.09
CA PHE A 76 9.22 2.73 1.87
C PHE A 76 9.61 2.48 3.33
N THR A 77 9.02 1.46 3.96
CA THR A 77 9.26 1.16 5.37
C THR A 77 10.69 0.72 5.64
N ASN A 78 11.28 -0.10 4.77
CA ASN A 78 12.70 -0.49 4.89
C ASN A 78 13.61 0.73 4.84
N LYS A 79 13.39 1.64 3.89
CA LYS A 79 14.16 2.88 3.78
C LYS A 79 13.91 3.82 4.97
N TYR A 80 12.69 3.90 5.47
CA TYR A 80 12.39 4.66 6.67
C TYR A 80 13.14 4.13 7.89
N LEU A 81 13.16 2.83 8.10
CA LEU A 81 13.88 2.21 9.22
C LEU A 81 15.40 2.41 9.12
N GLU A 82 15.96 2.36 7.91
CA GLU A 82 17.36 2.64 7.64
C GLU A 82 17.70 4.09 8.02
N ASN A 83 16.97 5.05 7.50
CA ASN A 83 17.18 6.48 7.74
C ASN A 83 16.88 6.89 9.21
N ARG A 84 15.98 6.16 9.88
CA ARG A 84 15.60 6.42 11.28
C ARG A 84 16.69 6.07 12.27
N ARG A 85 17.66 5.24 11.90
CA ARG A 85 18.78 4.90 12.77
C ARG A 85 19.69 6.10 13.05
N GLU A 86 19.81 7.02 12.10
CA GLU A 86 20.74 8.14 12.15
C GLU A 86 20.04 9.51 12.28
N ASN A 87 18.71 9.55 12.06
CA ASN A 87 17.96 10.80 11.98
C ASN A 87 16.74 10.81 12.89
N SER A 88 16.26 12.01 13.25
CA SER A 88 14.99 12.18 13.91
C SER A 88 13.82 11.71 13.03
N ARG A 89 12.69 11.30 13.64
CA ARG A 89 11.53 10.72 12.94
C ARG A 89 11.05 11.52 11.72
N TRP A 90 10.92 12.84 11.85
CA TRP A 90 10.47 13.71 10.77
C TRP A 90 11.53 13.90 9.68
N HIS A 91 12.79 13.96 10.09
CA HIS A 91 13.90 14.09 9.14
C HIS A 91 14.09 12.79 8.33
N ALA A 92 14.03 11.65 9.01
CA ALA A 92 14.06 10.32 8.38
C ALA A 92 12.92 10.15 7.37
N ALA A 93 11.68 10.52 7.72
CA ALA A 93 10.54 10.45 6.81
C ALA A 93 10.74 11.31 5.55
N ARG A 94 11.26 12.53 5.71
CA ARG A 94 11.53 13.45 4.60
C ARG A 94 12.61 12.90 3.66
N ILE A 95 13.69 12.35 4.20
CA ILE A 95 14.76 11.72 3.40
C ILE A 95 14.18 10.51 2.66
N THR A 96 13.45 9.65 3.35
CA THR A 96 12.85 8.44 2.77
C THR A 96 11.91 8.76 1.62
N VAL A 97 11.03 9.75 1.77
CA VAL A 97 10.15 10.20 0.68
C VAL A 97 11.00 10.61 -0.53
N ARG A 98 12.06 11.40 -0.32
CA ARG A 98 12.92 11.89 -1.39
C ARG A 98 13.66 10.75 -2.12
N GLU A 99 14.06 9.72 -1.41
CA GLU A 99 14.76 8.56 -1.96
C GLU A 99 13.84 7.59 -2.70
N THR A 100 12.60 7.45 -2.22
CA THR A 100 11.67 6.43 -2.73
C THR A 100 10.65 6.97 -3.73
N VAL A 101 10.41 8.29 -3.75
CA VAL A 101 9.36 8.90 -4.59
C VAL A 101 9.52 8.58 -6.07
N VAL A 102 10.73 8.62 -6.60
CA VAL A 102 10.98 8.33 -8.03
C VAL A 102 10.65 6.88 -8.36
N SER A 103 11.09 5.94 -7.52
CA SER A 103 10.82 4.51 -7.72
C SER A 103 9.32 4.19 -7.64
N ILE A 104 8.63 4.73 -6.61
CA ILE A 104 7.19 4.51 -6.41
C ILE A 104 6.38 5.14 -7.55
N LEU A 105 6.70 6.38 -7.95
CA LEU A 105 5.99 7.04 -9.04
C LEU A 105 6.25 6.36 -10.39
N THR A 106 7.46 5.89 -10.65
CA THR A 106 7.78 5.19 -11.90
C THR A 106 6.98 3.89 -12.02
N SER A 107 7.01 3.04 -11.00
CA SER A 107 6.25 1.77 -11.02
C SER A 107 4.73 2.01 -11.03
N GLY A 108 4.24 2.97 -10.26
CA GLY A 108 2.84 3.36 -10.25
C GLY A 108 2.37 3.94 -11.59
N SER A 109 3.21 4.74 -12.25
CA SER A 109 2.89 5.29 -13.58
C SER A 109 2.82 4.19 -14.64
N ILE A 110 3.72 3.22 -14.61
CA ILE A 110 3.70 2.08 -15.52
C ILE A 110 2.39 1.30 -15.34
N LEU A 111 2.02 0.99 -14.11
CA LEU A 111 0.80 0.26 -13.79
C LEU A 111 -0.46 1.06 -14.14
N CYS A 112 -0.44 2.38 -13.92
CA CYS A 112 -1.53 3.28 -14.30
C CYS A 112 -1.73 3.32 -15.82
N ILE A 113 -0.66 3.48 -16.60
CA ILE A 113 -0.71 3.50 -18.06
C ILE A 113 -1.17 2.14 -18.59
N ALA A 114 -0.58 1.05 -18.13
CA ALA A 114 -0.95 -0.30 -18.55
C ALA A 114 -2.42 -0.61 -18.24
N GLY A 115 -2.89 -0.27 -17.03
CA GLY A 115 -4.28 -0.44 -16.63
C GLY A 115 -5.24 0.41 -17.46
N SER A 116 -4.90 1.68 -17.70
CA SER A 116 -5.72 2.58 -18.53
C SER A 116 -5.79 2.11 -19.98
N MET A 117 -4.68 1.64 -20.56
CA MET A 117 -4.66 1.08 -21.90
C MET A 117 -5.50 -0.19 -22.00
N LEU A 118 -5.40 -1.09 -21.02
CA LEU A 118 -6.22 -2.29 -20.94
C LEU A 118 -7.70 -1.92 -20.86
N GLY A 119 -8.05 -0.92 -20.07
CA GLY A 119 -9.41 -0.41 -19.95
C GLY A 119 -9.96 0.17 -21.25
N ALA A 120 -9.14 0.95 -21.97
CA ALA A 120 -9.55 1.63 -23.18
C ALA A 120 -9.61 0.73 -24.43
N LEU A 121 -8.69 -0.24 -24.54
CA LEU A 121 -8.54 -1.10 -25.72
C LEU A 121 -9.40 -2.37 -25.65
N SER A 122 -9.81 -2.79 -24.44
CA SER A 122 -10.58 -4.03 -24.29
C SER A 122 -12.03 -3.85 -24.75
N THR A 123 -12.47 -4.73 -25.63
CA THR A 123 -13.88 -4.84 -26.07
C THR A 123 -14.73 -5.63 -25.04
N ASN A 124 -14.11 -6.35 -24.15
CA ASN A 124 -14.77 -7.10 -23.09
C ASN A 124 -15.01 -6.19 -21.87
N GLY A 125 -16.28 -5.96 -21.51
CA GLY A 125 -16.65 -5.06 -20.42
C GLY A 125 -16.01 -5.39 -19.07
N VAL A 126 -15.83 -6.67 -18.75
CA VAL A 126 -15.17 -7.10 -17.48
C VAL A 126 -13.69 -6.71 -17.48
N ILE A 127 -12.98 -6.96 -18.58
CA ILE A 127 -11.56 -6.65 -18.72
C ILE A 127 -11.35 -5.13 -18.74
N SER A 128 -12.23 -4.39 -19.41
CA SER A 128 -12.20 -2.93 -19.44
C SER A 128 -12.37 -2.34 -18.03
N GLN A 129 -13.37 -2.79 -17.27
CA GLN A 129 -13.55 -2.37 -15.87
C GLN A 129 -12.32 -2.68 -15.01
N LEU A 130 -11.76 -3.87 -15.16
CA LEU A 130 -10.58 -4.30 -14.44
C LEU A 130 -9.37 -3.39 -14.75
N GLY A 131 -9.17 -3.06 -16.02
CA GLY A 131 -8.12 -2.14 -16.46
C GLY A 131 -8.23 -0.77 -15.80
N TYR A 132 -9.39 -0.14 -15.82
CA TYR A 132 -9.61 1.15 -15.17
C TYR A 132 -9.45 1.09 -13.64
N LEU A 133 -9.92 0.02 -13.01
CA LEU A 133 -9.75 -0.17 -11.56
C LEU A 133 -8.27 -0.33 -11.18
N VAL A 134 -7.49 -1.09 -11.95
CA VAL A 134 -6.04 -1.26 -11.73
C VAL A 134 -5.30 0.07 -11.90
N GLY A 135 -5.57 0.79 -12.99
CA GLY A 135 -4.93 2.07 -13.28
C GLY A 135 -5.20 3.11 -12.19
N ARG A 136 -6.45 3.26 -11.77
CA ARG A 136 -6.85 4.16 -10.69
C ARG A 136 -6.32 3.71 -9.33
N GLY A 137 -6.37 2.40 -9.06
CA GLY A 137 -5.84 1.81 -7.84
C GLY A 137 -4.35 2.06 -7.68
N ALA A 138 -3.57 2.02 -8.77
CA ALA A 138 -2.14 2.34 -8.74
C ALA A 138 -1.88 3.79 -8.29
N VAL A 139 -2.63 4.75 -8.82
CA VAL A 139 -2.50 6.16 -8.42
C VAL A 139 -2.84 6.35 -6.94
N LEU A 140 -3.97 5.79 -6.48
CA LEU A 140 -4.39 5.87 -5.08
C LEU A 140 -3.37 5.22 -4.15
N SER A 141 -2.84 4.05 -4.51
CA SER A 141 -1.80 3.36 -3.74
C SER A 141 -0.53 4.19 -3.61
N CYS A 142 -0.04 4.81 -4.70
CA CYS A 142 1.11 5.71 -4.66
C CYS A 142 0.86 6.90 -3.73
N CYS A 143 -0.30 7.53 -3.82
CA CYS A 143 -0.67 8.64 -2.93
C CYS A 143 -0.70 8.20 -1.46
N MET A 144 -1.30 7.06 -1.16
CA MET A 144 -1.38 6.53 0.21
C MET A 144 0.01 6.21 0.77
N VAL A 145 0.88 5.59 -0.02
CA VAL A 145 2.23 5.25 0.44
C VAL A 145 3.12 6.49 0.57
N LEU A 146 2.98 7.52 -0.27
CA LEU A 146 3.82 8.70 -0.20
C LEU A 146 3.38 9.74 0.84
N PHE A 147 2.09 9.83 1.15
CA PHE A 147 1.54 10.84 2.05
C PHE A 147 1.05 10.27 3.39
N VAL A 148 0.30 9.18 3.37
CA VAL A 148 -0.30 8.62 4.58
C VAL A 148 0.68 7.76 5.35
N LEU A 149 1.43 6.90 4.66
CA LEU A 149 2.37 5.99 5.30
C LEU A 149 3.46 6.71 6.11
N PRO A 150 4.18 7.75 5.60
CA PRO A 150 5.17 8.47 6.38
C PRO A 150 4.57 9.14 7.62
N THR A 151 3.36 9.68 7.48
CA THR A 151 2.65 10.30 8.60
C THR A 151 2.31 9.27 9.68
N CYS A 152 1.78 8.12 9.30
CA CYS A 152 1.49 7.02 10.22
C CYS A 152 2.75 6.49 10.91
N LEU A 153 3.84 6.29 10.17
CA LEU A 153 5.11 5.85 10.75
C LEU A 153 5.68 6.85 11.77
N CYS A 154 5.59 8.16 11.49
CA CYS A 154 6.01 9.20 12.43
C CYS A 154 5.14 9.28 13.68
N LEU A 155 3.82 9.13 13.55
CA LEU A 155 2.88 9.17 14.68
C LEU A 155 3.05 7.95 15.58
N PHE A 156 3.20 6.78 15.01
CA PHE A 156 3.33 5.51 15.73
C PHE A 156 4.79 5.10 16.00
N ASP A 157 5.77 5.98 15.74
CA ASP A 157 7.20 5.71 15.97
C ASP A 157 7.49 5.20 17.40
N GLY A 158 6.81 5.75 18.40
CA GLY A 158 6.93 5.30 19.79
C GLY A 158 6.44 3.87 20.06
N LEU A 159 5.42 3.39 19.30
CA LEU A 159 4.96 2.01 19.37
C LEU A 159 5.90 1.09 18.60
N VAL A 160 6.41 1.55 17.45
CA VAL A 160 7.38 0.82 16.64
C VAL A 160 8.66 0.55 17.44
N GLN A 161 9.16 1.54 18.18
CA GLN A 161 10.34 1.38 19.03
C GLN A 161 10.15 0.35 20.16
N LYS A 162 8.94 0.27 20.73
CA LYS A 162 8.63 -0.67 21.81
C LYS A 162 8.45 -2.13 21.35
N THR A 163 7.97 -2.31 20.13
CA THR A 163 7.61 -3.64 19.59
C THR A 163 8.64 -4.22 18.63
N SER A 164 9.62 -3.42 18.20
CA SER A 164 10.69 -3.86 17.30
C SER A 164 11.83 -4.49 18.07
N LEU A 165 11.98 -5.81 17.96
CA LEU A 165 13.07 -6.58 18.54
C LEU A 165 14.38 -6.29 17.77
N GLY A 166 15.23 -5.42 18.33
CA GLY A 166 16.61 -5.23 17.84
C GLY A 166 16.91 -3.94 17.07
N LEU A 167 15.99 -3.02 16.91
CA LEU A 167 16.27 -1.69 16.36
C LEU A 167 16.61 -0.73 17.51
N ARG A 168 17.91 -0.49 17.74
CA ARG A 168 18.36 0.64 18.57
C ARG A 168 18.24 1.91 17.76
N PHE A 169 17.19 2.68 18.01
CA PHE A 169 17.06 4.04 17.50
C PHE A 169 17.83 4.99 18.43
N GLU A 170 18.58 5.92 17.86
CA GLU A 170 19.19 6.98 18.64
C GLU A 170 18.09 7.85 19.27
N LYS A 171 18.11 7.93 20.59
CA LYS A 171 17.22 8.82 21.36
C LYS A 171 17.69 10.26 21.16
N ASN A 172 17.30 10.88 20.07
CA ASN A 172 17.40 12.32 19.95
C ASN A 172 16.02 12.94 20.10
N TYR A 173 15.91 13.76 21.12
CA TYR A 173 14.76 14.56 21.55
C TYR A 173 14.17 15.43 20.41
#